data_c0ddf78960a729d6d436342c73db2d3d
#
_entry.id   c0ddf78960a729d6d436342c73db2d3d
#
_cell.length_a   1.000
_cell.length_b   1.000
_cell.length_c   1.000
_cell.angle_alpha   90.00
_cell.angle_beta   90.00
_cell.angle_gamma   90.00
#
_symmetry.space_group_name_H-M   'P 1'
#
loop_
_entity.id
_entity.type
_entity.pdbx_description
1 polymer ?
#
loop_
_entity_poly.entity_id
_entity_poly.type
_entity_poly.pdbx_seq_one_letter_code
_entity_poly.pdbx_strand_id
1 'polypeptide(L)'
;MASVRLTLVQRHDCELCEQMLADLERFGRAHPLPPLEVLDVDSDPQLQRRHGLHVPVLLLDGSVVCRHRLDPGELARLLKPRPASPSRP
;
A
#
# COMPACT_ATOMS: atom_id res chain seq x y z
N MET A 1 -11.68 -12.22 13.32
CA MET A 1 -11.34 -10.86 12.98
C MET A 1 -10.47 -10.83 11.78
N ALA A 2 -10.83 -10.03 10.84
CA ALA A 2 -10.05 -9.94 9.64
C ALA A 2 -8.81 -9.12 9.91
N SER A 3 -7.65 -9.60 9.53
CA SER A 3 -6.46 -8.78 9.63
C SER A 3 -6.31 -7.96 8.37
N VAL A 4 -5.90 -6.72 8.57
CA VAL A 4 -5.65 -5.82 7.48
C VAL A 4 -4.27 -6.12 6.91
N ARG A 5 -4.18 -6.16 5.59
CA ARG A 5 -2.95 -6.53 4.91
C ARG A 5 -2.52 -5.42 3.95
N LEU A 6 -1.29 -5.00 4.09
CA LEU A 6 -0.72 -3.97 3.22
C LEU A 6 0.32 -4.62 2.31
N THR A 7 0.23 -4.36 1.03
CA THR A 7 1.12 -4.98 0.04
C THR A 7 1.72 -3.91 -0.86
N LEU A 8 3.03 -3.96 -1.02
CA LEU A 8 3.73 -3.10 -1.97
C LEU A 8 4.24 -3.96 -3.12
N VAL A 9 3.74 -3.70 -4.32
CA VAL A 9 4.22 -4.37 -5.52
C VAL A 9 5.28 -3.47 -6.16
N GLN A 10 6.49 -3.99 -6.31
CA GLN A 10 7.62 -3.19 -6.76
C GLN A 10 8.46 -3.96 -7.77
N ARG A 11 9.47 -3.31 -8.30
CA ARG A 11 10.42 -3.91 -9.23
C ARG A 11 11.83 -3.55 -8.77
N HIS A 12 12.79 -4.40 -9.12
CA HIS A 12 14.20 -4.12 -8.86
C HIS A 12 14.64 -2.88 -9.64
N ASP A 13 15.59 -2.15 -9.10
CA ASP A 13 16.16 -0.97 -9.76
C ASP A 13 15.08 0.04 -10.13
N CYS A 14 14.15 0.25 -9.22
CA CYS A 14 13.04 1.15 -9.44
C CYS A 14 13.12 2.28 -8.42
N GLU A 15 13.48 3.46 -8.89
CA GLU A 15 13.67 4.61 -8.01
C GLU A 15 12.38 5.02 -7.31
N LEU A 16 11.27 5.00 -8.04
CA LEU A 16 9.97 5.33 -7.45
C LEU A 16 9.54 4.29 -6.42
N CYS A 17 9.92 3.03 -6.66
CA CYS A 17 9.60 1.97 -5.70
C CYS A 17 10.35 2.19 -4.39
N GLU A 18 11.63 2.54 -4.49
CA GLU A 18 12.44 2.85 -3.32
C GLU A 18 11.89 4.06 -2.57
N GLN A 19 11.47 5.06 -3.32
CA GLN A 19 10.89 6.25 -2.73
C GLN A 19 9.60 5.93 -1.98
N MET A 20 8.74 5.11 -2.57
CA MET A 20 7.50 4.74 -1.89
C MET A 20 7.77 3.96 -0.62
N LEU A 21 8.74 3.05 -0.64
CA LEU A 21 9.08 2.30 0.56
C LEU A 21 9.59 3.23 1.66
N ALA A 22 10.44 4.20 1.30
CA ALA A 22 10.93 5.18 2.26
C ALA A 22 9.80 6.02 2.83
N ASP A 23 8.86 6.41 1.97
CA ASP A 23 7.72 7.21 2.40
C ASP A 23 6.81 6.40 3.33
N LEU A 24 6.64 5.10 3.05
CA LEU A 24 5.86 4.23 3.93
C LEU A 24 6.53 4.09 5.30
N GLU A 25 7.85 3.98 5.32
CA GLU A 25 8.57 3.91 6.60
C GLU A 25 8.38 5.19 7.40
N ARG A 26 8.44 6.32 6.71
CA ARG A 26 8.21 7.61 7.37
C ARG A 26 6.78 7.71 7.89
N PHE A 27 5.82 7.30 7.08
CA PHE A 27 4.42 7.26 7.48
C PHE A 27 4.24 6.39 8.72
N GLY A 28 4.92 5.25 8.76
CA GLY A 28 4.79 4.30 9.87
C GLY A 28 5.31 4.82 11.20
N ARG A 29 6.15 5.84 11.17
CA ARG A 29 6.61 6.46 12.42
C ARG A 29 5.54 7.32 13.06
N ALA A 30 4.65 7.87 12.25
CA ALA A 30 3.59 8.75 12.74
C ALA A 30 2.25 8.03 12.89
N HIS A 31 2.05 6.97 12.12
CA HIS A 31 0.79 6.24 12.10
C HIS A 31 1.06 4.74 12.11
N PRO A 32 0.40 3.97 12.95
CA PRO A 32 0.60 2.52 12.93
C PRO A 32 0.25 1.95 11.56
N LEU A 33 1.12 1.09 11.04
CA LEU A 33 0.87 0.41 9.77
C LEU A 33 0.61 -1.07 10.02
N PRO A 34 -0.29 -1.66 9.24
CA PRO A 34 -0.40 -3.12 9.26
C PRO A 34 0.89 -3.74 8.71
N PRO A 35 1.09 -5.03 8.91
CA PRO A 35 2.26 -5.68 8.33
C PRO A 35 2.32 -5.44 6.84
N LEU A 36 3.51 -5.13 6.35
CA LEU A 36 3.74 -4.84 4.94
C LEU A 36 4.37 -6.05 4.27
N GLU A 37 3.72 -6.51 3.21
CA GLU A 37 4.29 -7.53 2.34
C GLU A 37 4.82 -6.84 1.10
N VAL A 38 6.05 -7.17 0.71
CA VAL A 38 6.66 -6.61 -0.49
C VAL A 38 6.75 -7.71 -1.54
N LEU A 39 6.16 -7.46 -2.71
CA LEU A 39 6.15 -8.42 -3.81
C LEU A 39 6.88 -7.86 -5.01
N ASP A 40 7.68 -8.71 -5.64
CA ASP A 40 8.37 -8.36 -6.87
C ASP A 40 7.40 -8.59 -8.04
N VAL A 41 7.11 -7.53 -8.78
CA VAL A 41 6.15 -7.61 -9.89
C VAL A 41 6.60 -8.62 -10.94
N ASP A 42 7.90 -8.83 -11.08
CA ASP A 42 8.43 -9.75 -12.08
C ASP A 42 8.44 -11.21 -11.61
N SER A 43 8.07 -11.47 -10.36
CA SER A 43 8.06 -12.84 -9.84
C SER A 43 6.84 -13.64 -10.27
N ASP A 44 5.84 -12.99 -10.84
CA ASP A 44 4.57 -13.63 -11.17
C ASP A 44 3.98 -12.99 -12.42
N PRO A 45 3.69 -13.78 -13.48
CA PRO A 45 3.10 -13.22 -14.69
C PRO A 45 1.80 -12.47 -14.47
N GLN A 46 1.00 -12.88 -13.48
CA GLN A 46 -0.24 -12.17 -13.19
C GLN A 46 0.03 -10.80 -12.59
N LEU A 47 1.03 -10.69 -11.72
CA LEU A 47 1.42 -9.41 -11.17
C LEU A 47 1.95 -8.50 -12.28
N GLN A 48 2.73 -9.05 -13.20
CA GLN A 48 3.24 -8.29 -14.32
C GLN A 48 2.10 -7.72 -15.16
N ARG A 49 1.10 -8.54 -15.44
CA ARG A 49 -0.02 -8.10 -16.27
C ARG A 49 -0.82 -7.02 -15.60
N ARG A 50 -1.03 -7.14 -14.29
CA ARG A 50 -1.86 -6.19 -13.57
C ARG A 50 -1.13 -4.91 -13.23
N HIS A 51 0.14 -5.02 -12.85
CA HIS A 51 0.85 -3.90 -12.22
C HIS A 51 2.17 -3.54 -12.86
N GLY A 52 2.62 -4.29 -13.86
CA GLY A 52 3.96 -4.11 -14.42
C GLY A 52 4.28 -2.72 -14.92
N LEU A 53 3.27 -2.02 -15.42
CA LEU A 53 3.46 -0.66 -15.94
C LEU A 53 3.16 0.41 -14.89
N HIS A 54 2.78 0.01 -13.70
CA HIS A 54 2.30 0.94 -12.68
C HIS A 54 3.07 0.88 -11.38
N VAL A 55 4.14 0.09 -11.33
CA VAL A 55 4.91 0.00 -10.08
C VAL A 55 5.52 1.34 -9.70
N PRO A 56 5.62 1.65 -8.43
CA PRO A 56 5.12 0.85 -7.31
C PRO A 56 3.62 0.97 -7.15
N VAL A 57 2.99 -0.12 -6.72
CA VAL A 57 1.54 -0.15 -6.44
C VAL A 57 1.35 -0.55 -5.00
N LEU A 58 0.62 0.25 -4.25
CA LEU A 58 0.30 -0.06 -2.87
C LEU A 58 -1.12 -0.56 -2.79
N LEU A 59 -1.28 -1.73 -2.18
CA LEU A 59 -2.58 -2.38 -2.03
C LEU A 59 -2.93 -2.51 -0.56
N LEU A 60 -4.19 -2.30 -0.25
CA LEU A 60 -4.73 -2.56 1.09
C LEU A 60 -5.82 -3.60 0.93
N ASP A 61 -5.61 -4.77 1.52
CA ASP A 61 -6.53 -5.91 1.38
C ASP A 61 -6.87 -6.19 -0.07
N GLY A 62 -5.86 -6.08 -0.95
CA GLY A 62 -6.04 -6.38 -2.36
C GLY A 62 -6.55 -5.24 -3.21
N SER A 63 -6.93 -4.12 -2.61
CA SER A 63 -7.44 -2.97 -3.37
C SER A 63 -6.36 -1.91 -3.51
N VAL A 64 -6.25 -1.33 -4.68
CA VAL A 64 -5.22 -0.32 -4.95
C VAL A 64 -5.49 0.94 -4.15
N VAL A 65 -4.48 1.35 -3.39
CA VAL A 65 -4.51 2.61 -2.65
C VAL A 65 -3.93 3.72 -3.53
N CYS A 66 -2.75 3.46 -4.07
CA CYS A 66 -2.07 4.45 -4.90
C CYS A 66 -1.05 3.75 -5.79
N ARG A 67 -0.59 4.46 -6.83
CA ARG A 67 0.40 3.99 -7.77
C ARG A 67 1.46 5.06 -7.93
N HIS A 68 2.67 4.65 -8.22
CA HIS A 68 3.81 5.53 -8.55
C HIS A 68 4.32 6.33 -7.37
N ARG A 69 3.45 6.97 -6.62
CA ARG A 69 3.80 7.76 -5.45
C ARG A 69 2.86 7.47 -4.31
N LEU A 70 3.38 7.51 -3.10
CA LEU A 70 2.52 7.35 -1.93
C LEU A 70 1.58 8.53 -1.81
N ASP A 71 0.33 8.20 -1.56
CA ASP A 71 -0.69 9.18 -1.19
C ASP A 71 -0.96 9.03 0.30
N PRO A 72 -0.24 9.76 1.15
CA PRO A 72 -0.37 9.54 2.59
C PRO A 72 -1.74 9.91 3.13
N GLY A 73 -2.38 10.89 2.52
CA GLY A 73 -3.73 11.28 2.94
C GLY A 73 -4.74 10.17 2.70
N GLU A 74 -4.67 9.54 1.54
CA GLU A 74 -5.56 8.44 1.22
C GLU A 74 -5.28 7.23 2.11
N LEU A 75 -3.99 6.93 2.31
CA LEU A 75 -3.64 5.81 3.17
C LEU A 75 -4.13 6.05 4.60
N ALA A 76 -3.92 7.25 5.12
CA ALA A 76 -4.38 7.60 6.46
C ALA A 76 -5.90 7.46 6.57
N ARG A 77 -6.62 7.91 5.55
CA ARG A 77 -8.07 7.81 5.54
C ARG A 77 -8.53 6.36 5.59
N LEU A 78 -7.88 5.49 4.82
CA LEU A 78 -8.27 4.09 4.74
C LEU A 78 -7.89 3.30 5.99
N LEU A 79 -6.81 3.69 6.67
CA LEU A 79 -6.36 3.02 7.88
C LEU A 79 -7.02 3.56 9.14
N LYS A 80 -7.71 4.67 9.05
CA LYS A 80 -8.33 5.27 10.21
C LYS A 80 -9.41 4.35 10.75
N PRO A 81 -9.42 4.05 12.05
CA PRO A 81 -10.46 3.19 12.58
C PRO A 81 -11.82 3.85 12.38
N ARG A 82 -12.77 3.05 11.98
CA ARG A 82 -14.10 3.57 11.86
C ARG A 82 -14.68 3.85 13.22
N PRO A 83 -15.44 4.92 13.38
CA PRO A 83 -16.12 5.14 14.63
C PRO A 83 -17.02 3.96 14.95
N ALA A 84 -17.07 3.59 16.17
CA ALA A 84 -17.88 2.49 16.58
C ALA A 84 -19.34 2.67 16.27
N SER A 85 -19.77 3.87 16.24
CA SER A 85 -21.13 4.14 15.92
C SER A 85 -21.23 4.69 14.60
N PRO A 86 -22.03 4.46 14.00
CA PRO A 86 -22.23 5.15 12.78
C PRO A 86 -23.24 6.15 12.78
N SER A 87 -22.99 6.24 13.38
CA SER A 87 -23.62 6.74 13.37
C SER A 87 -24.42 7.37 13.33
N ARG A 88 -24.52 7.45 13.38
CA ARG A 88 -25.14 7.88 13.41
C ARG A 88 -25.95 8.09 13.33
N PRO A 89 -26.13 8.58 13.52
CA PRO A 89 -27.18 8.58 13.59
C PRO A 89 -27.65 8.67 12.95
#